data_d35f7efbc221b0e491649e847c84d73e
#
_entry.id   d35f7efbc221b0e491649e847c84d73e
#
_cell.length_a   1.000
_cell.length_b   1.000
_cell.length_c   1.000
_cell.angle_alpha   90.00
_cell.angle_beta   90.00
_cell.angle_gamma   90.00
#
_symmetry.space_group_name_H-M   'P 1'
#
loop_
_entity.id
_entity.type
_entity.pdbx_description
1 polymer ?
#
loop_
_entity_poly.entity_id
_entity_poly.type
_entity_poly.pdbx_seq_one_letter_code
_entity_poly.pdbx_strand_id
1 'polypeptide(L)'
;FDPSYITKSGKFTHGIGYFYSGCSGKYERGLEIGNFSVIDVKQNTAYHLLATQSKYVKREKSTDDTLMDQYVELLKLTCKTILSISGVLVVDAYFCKNKYITACKDLGIECITRLRDDANLRYKYNGPTKTGKGRRKLYGEKVYFDRLDKRKFNLVHKNSEMKIYTCIANSISLKCDIRVAYVEFLDAKGNIKLTKKFMSTNLDRDGLSIVQYYRARYQMEFVFRDAKQYTGLEHCQARDEEKLNYHFNASLTSVNIAKGIARKGVKKDEEINISISDIKIELSNRLLLDLFISNYGIDPNLQKNRKIYNELLNFGKNAA
;
A
#
# COMPACT_ATOMS: atom_id res chain seq x y z
N PHE A 1 2.13 2.86 2.40
CA PHE A 1 3.50 2.79 1.89
C PHE A 1 3.86 1.37 1.47
N ASP A 2 4.52 1.23 0.33
CA ASP A 2 4.97 -0.07 -0.19
C ASP A 2 6.23 0.13 -1.07
N PRO A 3 7.29 -0.69 -0.93
CA PRO A 3 8.42 -0.72 -1.84
C PRO A 3 8.14 -1.62 -3.03
N SER A 4 8.70 -1.27 -4.20
CA SER A 4 8.62 -2.09 -5.41
C SER A 4 9.97 -2.21 -6.09
N TYR A 5 10.31 -3.44 -6.48
CA TYR A 5 11.47 -3.71 -7.33
C TYR A 5 11.23 -3.18 -8.74
N ILE A 6 12.29 -2.60 -9.32
CA ILE A 6 12.32 -2.07 -10.69
C ILE A 6 13.46 -2.74 -11.43
N THR A 7 13.15 -3.41 -12.53
CA THR A 7 14.15 -4.02 -13.41
C THR A 7 15.05 -2.95 -13.99
N LYS A 8 16.36 -3.07 -13.76
CA LYS A 8 17.35 -2.13 -14.28
C LYS A 8 18.70 -2.79 -14.42
N SER A 9 19.40 -2.42 -15.48
CA SER A 9 20.77 -2.85 -15.77
C SER A 9 21.72 -1.65 -15.83
N GLY A 10 22.99 -1.92 -16.03
CA GLY A 10 24.03 -0.91 -16.15
C GLY A 10 24.96 -0.84 -14.95
N LYS A 11 26.26 -0.59 -15.20
CA LYS A 11 27.30 -0.55 -14.16
C LYS A 11 27.25 0.75 -13.36
N PHE A 12 26.86 1.86 -14.01
CA PHE A 12 26.95 3.21 -13.47
C PHE A 12 25.59 3.82 -13.14
N THR A 13 24.55 2.99 -13.04
CA THR A 13 23.23 3.48 -12.62
C THR A 13 23.26 3.76 -11.12
N HIS A 14 22.80 4.95 -10.73
CA HIS A 14 22.74 5.34 -9.32
C HIS A 14 21.87 4.37 -8.53
N GLY A 15 22.33 3.96 -7.34
CA GLY A 15 21.59 3.10 -6.43
C GLY A 15 21.35 1.66 -6.89
N ILE A 16 21.95 1.22 -8.01
CA ILE A 16 21.78 -0.16 -8.50
C ILE A 16 22.35 -1.17 -7.50
N GLY A 17 21.57 -2.21 -7.20
CA GLY A 17 21.94 -3.22 -6.22
C GLY A 17 21.09 -4.48 -6.34
N TYR A 18 21.03 -5.26 -5.26
CA TYR A 18 20.20 -6.46 -5.17
C TYR A 18 19.03 -6.23 -4.24
N PHE A 19 17.83 -6.24 -4.80
CA PHE A 19 16.58 -6.03 -4.08
C PHE A 19 15.65 -7.23 -4.27
N TYR A 20 14.73 -7.43 -3.32
CA TYR A 20 13.77 -8.52 -3.40
C TYR A 20 12.71 -8.23 -4.47
N SER A 21 12.57 -9.14 -5.43
CA SER A 21 11.52 -9.09 -6.45
C SER A 21 10.36 -9.99 -6.03
N GLY A 22 9.20 -9.41 -5.76
CA GLY A 22 7.99 -10.16 -5.43
C GLY A 22 7.50 -11.07 -6.56
N CYS A 23 7.79 -10.71 -7.82
CA CYS A 23 7.40 -11.50 -8.99
C CYS A 23 8.21 -12.79 -9.12
N SER A 24 9.53 -12.72 -8.87
CA SER A 24 10.43 -13.89 -8.98
C SER A 24 10.66 -14.62 -7.65
N GLY A 25 10.23 -14.01 -6.53
CA GLY A 25 10.43 -14.56 -5.18
C GLY A 25 11.88 -14.59 -4.70
N LYS A 26 12.80 -13.86 -5.34
CA LYS A 26 14.25 -13.85 -5.05
C LYS A 26 14.85 -12.44 -5.13
N TYR A 27 16.09 -12.31 -4.66
CA TYR A 27 16.87 -11.08 -4.83
C TYR A 27 17.43 -11.00 -6.25
N GLU A 28 17.14 -9.90 -6.92
CA GLU A 28 17.57 -9.63 -8.29
C GLU A 28 18.29 -8.28 -8.35
N ARG A 29 19.21 -8.17 -9.32
CA ARG A 29 19.92 -6.91 -9.55
C ARG A 29 19.01 -5.92 -10.26
N GLY A 30 18.85 -4.75 -9.66
CA GLY A 30 17.96 -3.70 -10.18
C GLY A 30 17.94 -2.50 -9.24
N LEU A 31 16.80 -1.82 -9.21
CA LEU A 31 16.51 -0.71 -8.30
C LEU A 31 15.31 -1.07 -7.43
N GLU A 32 15.12 -0.32 -6.35
CA GLU A 32 13.91 -0.34 -5.55
C GLU A 32 13.42 1.09 -5.34
N ILE A 33 12.13 1.27 -5.39
CA ILE A 33 11.47 2.53 -5.03
C ILE A 33 10.45 2.29 -3.92
N GLY A 34 10.51 3.11 -2.87
CA GLY A 34 9.46 3.19 -1.86
C GLY A 34 8.41 4.21 -2.30
N ASN A 35 7.14 3.81 -2.34
CA ASN A 35 6.04 4.69 -2.76
C ASN A 35 5.05 4.94 -1.63
N PHE A 36 4.72 6.20 -1.40
CA PHE A 36 3.54 6.61 -0.64
C PHE A 36 2.37 6.87 -1.59
N SER A 37 1.22 6.29 -1.27
CA SER A 37 -0.04 6.56 -1.97
C SER A 37 -1.16 6.85 -0.99
N VAL A 38 -2.08 7.72 -1.38
CA VAL A 38 -3.37 7.87 -0.69
C VAL A 38 -4.32 6.80 -1.21
N ILE A 39 -5.00 6.13 -0.30
CA ILE A 39 -6.01 5.12 -0.63
C ILE A 39 -7.38 5.68 -0.29
N ASP A 40 -8.22 5.80 -1.30
CA ASP A 40 -9.66 6.02 -1.11
C ASP A 40 -10.32 4.66 -0.84
N VAL A 41 -10.65 4.42 0.43
CA VAL A 41 -11.23 3.13 0.86
C VAL A 41 -12.64 2.94 0.32
N LYS A 42 -13.41 4.04 0.16
CA LYS A 42 -14.79 3.97 -0.37
C LYS A 42 -14.78 3.64 -1.85
N GLN A 43 -13.90 4.29 -2.61
CA GLN A 43 -13.79 4.14 -4.06
C GLN A 43 -12.86 2.96 -4.44
N ASN A 44 -12.29 2.26 -3.45
CA ASN A 44 -11.36 1.14 -3.63
C ASN A 44 -10.27 1.44 -4.68
N THR A 45 -9.63 2.61 -4.56
CA THR A 45 -8.56 3.06 -5.47
C THR A 45 -7.44 3.74 -4.71
N ALA A 46 -6.25 3.80 -5.29
CA ALA A 46 -5.10 4.51 -4.72
C ALA A 46 -4.54 5.53 -5.69
N TYR A 47 -3.98 6.61 -5.15
CA TYR A 47 -3.32 7.68 -5.87
C TYR A 47 -1.90 7.85 -5.36
N HIS A 48 -0.94 7.85 -6.25
CA HIS A 48 0.46 8.11 -5.96
C HIS A 48 0.66 9.51 -5.34
N LEU A 49 1.50 9.60 -4.31
CA LEU A 49 1.93 10.87 -3.71
C LEU A 49 3.41 11.16 -3.95
N LEU A 50 4.26 10.23 -3.57
CA LEU A 50 5.71 10.37 -3.66
C LEU A 50 6.36 9.00 -3.77
N ALA A 51 7.28 8.86 -4.72
CA ALA A 51 8.19 7.73 -4.79
C ALA A 51 9.63 8.20 -4.64
N THR A 52 10.42 7.44 -3.88
CA THR A 52 11.84 7.70 -3.65
C THR A 52 12.62 6.42 -3.82
N GLN A 53 13.76 6.52 -4.49
CA GLN A 53 14.65 5.38 -4.69
C GLN A 53 15.30 4.97 -3.35
N SER A 54 15.27 3.66 -3.05
CA SER A 54 16.04 3.07 -1.95
C SER A 54 17.49 2.89 -2.39
N LYS A 55 18.44 3.24 -1.52
CA LYS A 55 19.86 2.99 -1.79
C LYS A 55 20.22 1.57 -1.38
N TYR A 56 20.93 0.87 -2.24
CA TYR A 56 21.43 -0.47 -1.90
C TYR A 56 22.44 -0.40 -0.74
N VAL A 57 22.16 -1.13 0.31
CA VAL A 57 23.06 -1.27 1.46
C VAL A 57 23.75 -2.62 1.37
N LYS A 58 25.06 -2.61 1.11
CA LYS A 58 25.85 -3.83 1.13
C LYS A 58 25.94 -4.32 2.57
N ARG A 59 25.61 -5.59 2.81
CA ARG A 59 25.71 -6.19 4.16
C ARG A 59 27.17 -6.35 4.57
N GLU A 60 27.79 -5.28 4.96
CA GLU A 60 29.06 -5.29 5.66
C GLU A 60 28.78 -5.26 7.17
N LYS A 61 29.54 -6.02 7.95
CA LYS A 61 29.31 -6.21 9.39
C LYS A 61 29.36 -4.93 10.23
N SER A 62 29.68 -3.79 9.65
CA SER A 62 29.94 -2.51 10.33
C SER A 62 29.07 -1.33 9.89
N THR A 63 28.08 -1.50 9.03
CA THR A 63 27.20 -0.38 8.63
C THR A 63 25.93 -0.40 9.48
N ASP A 64 25.76 0.63 10.31
CA ASP A 64 24.56 0.85 11.14
C ASP A 64 23.33 1.22 10.30
N ASP A 65 23.52 1.63 9.04
CA ASP A 65 22.44 2.06 8.15
C ASP A 65 21.85 0.86 7.39
N THR A 66 20.59 0.59 7.67
CA THR A 66 19.83 -0.51 7.04
C THR A 66 18.78 0.04 6.10
N LEU A 67 18.26 -0.79 5.19
CA LEU A 67 17.13 -0.42 4.35
C LEU A 67 15.91 0.06 5.19
N MET A 68 15.74 -0.48 6.41
CA MET A 68 14.70 -0.02 7.32
C MET A 68 14.94 1.42 7.82
N ASP A 69 16.19 1.84 7.97
CA ASP A 69 16.54 3.21 8.35
C ASP A 69 16.14 4.20 7.26
N GLN A 70 16.40 3.86 6.01
CA GLN A 70 16.00 4.68 4.88
C GLN A 70 14.47 4.83 4.80
N TYR A 71 13.71 3.77 5.08
CA TYR A 71 12.25 3.87 5.14
C TYR A 71 11.75 4.72 6.30
N VAL A 72 12.44 4.70 7.44
CA VAL A 72 12.14 5.58 8.58
C VAL A 72 12.46 7.04 8.24
N GLU A 73 13.58 7.31 7.60
CA GLU A 73 13.91 8.67 7.16
C GLU A 73 12.89 9.19 6.12
N LEU A 74 12.51 8.37 5.18
CA LEU A 74 11.47 8.72 4.20
C LEU A 74 10.13 9.00 4.87
N LEU A 75 9.76 8.21 5.90
CA LEU A 75 8.56 8.44 6.70
C LEU A 75 8.63 9.80 7.43
N LYS A 76 9.78 10.16 8.01
CA LYS A 76 9.97 11.47 8.66
C LYS A 76 9.80 12.63 7.68
N LEU A 77 10.39 12.52 6.50
CA LEU A 77 10.29 13.53 5.43
C LEU A 77 8.85 13.73 4.96
N THR A 78 8.06 12.66 4.88
CA THR A 78 6.68 12.70 4.40
C THR A 78 5.62 12.88 5.50
N CYS A 79 6.03 12.90 6.76
CA CYS A 79 5.15 12.93 7.93
C CYS A 79 4.08 14.04 7.86
N LYS A 80 4.48 15.28 7.55
CA LYS A 80 3.54 16.42 7.47
C LYS A 80 2.45 16.17 6.42
N THR A 81 2.81 15.64 5.27
CA THR A 81 1.86 15.31 4.20
C THR A 81 0.91 14.18 4.63
N ILE A 82 1.42 13.13 5.28
CA ILE A 82 0.59 12.04 5.79
C ILE A 82 -0.42 12.56 6.80
N LEU A 83 0.02 13.35 7.77
CA LEU A 83 -0.84 13.90 8.82
C LEU A 83 -1.90 14.85 8.26
N SER A 84 -1.58 15.62 7.21
CA SER A 84 -2.55 16.51 6.55
C SER A 84 -3.67 15.77 5.80
N ILE A 85 -3.46 14.48 5.46
CA ILE A 85 -4.41 13.67 4.70
C ILE A 85 -5.27 12.81 5.64
N SER A 86 -4.67 11.95 6.46
CA SER A 86 -5.44 11.03 7.30
C SER A 86 -4.80 10.68 8.64
N GLY A 87 -3.51 10.88 8.82
CA GLY A 87 -2.75 10.42 10.00
C GLY A 87 -2.66 8.90 10.16
N VAL A 88 -3.18 8.12 9.21
CA VAL A 88 -3.16 6.65 9.22
C VAL A 88 -2.26 6.15 8.11
N LEU A 89 -1.32 5.30 8.47
CA LEU A 89 -0.39 4.64 7.54
C LEU A 89 -0.61 3.13 7.56
N VAL A 90 -0.86 2.56 6.38
CA VAL A 90 -0.99 1.12 6.19
C VAL A 90 0.25 0.59 5.48
N VAL A 91 0.86 -0.46 6.07
CA VAL A 91 2.11 -1.06 5.55
C VAL A 91 2.04 -2.58 5.58
N ASP A 92 2.91 -3.23 4.81
CA ASP A 92 3.01 -4.69 4.82
C ASP A 92 3.64 -5.24 6.12
N ALA A 93 3.49 -6.54 6.36
CA ALA A 93 4.05 -7.27 7.51
C ALA A 93 5.57 -7.12 7.67
N TYR A 94 6.32 -6.83 6.60
CA TYR A 94 7.74 -6.53 6.64
C TYR A 94 8.06 -5.34 7.56
N PHE A 95 7.17 -4.35 7.64
CA PHE A 95 7.29 -3.15 8.47
C PHE A 95 6.83 -3.35 9.92
N CYS A 96 6.32 -4.53 10.27
CA CYS A 96 5.96 -4.88 11.65
C CYS A 96 7.23 -5.11 12.49
N LYS A 97 8.07 -4.08 12.62
CA LYS A 97 9.34 -4.06 13.34
C LYS A 97 9.37 -2.89 14.30
N ASN A 98 10.00 -3.09 15.46
CA ASN A 98 10.05 -2.08 16.53
C ASN A 98 10.51 -0.71 16.01
N LYS A 99 11.59 -0.64 15.24
CA LYS A 99 12.16 0.60 14.71
C LYS A 99 11.13 1.42 13.91
N TYR A 100 10.40 0.78 12.99
CA TYR A 100 9.40 1.46 12.15
C TYR A 100 8.14 1.86 12.94
N ILE A 101 7.65 0.95 13.78
CA ILE A 101 6.46 1.20 14.62
C ILE A 101 6.73 2.33 15.63
N THR A 102 7.92 2.36 16.23
CA THR A 102 8.31 3.44 17.13
C THR A 102 8.35 4.78 16.39
N ALA A 103 8.97 4.82 15.19
CA ALA A 103 9.00 6.04 14.38
C ALA A 103 7.59 6.53 14.03
N CYS A 104 6.66 5.64 13.65
CA CYS A 104 5.26 6.03 13.42
C CYS A 104 4.64 6.68 14.66
N LYS A 105 4.82 6.07 15.84
CA LYS A 105 4.26 6.59 17.10
C LYS A 105 4.86 7.93 17.49
N ASP A 106 6.17 8.09 17.38
CA ASP A 106 6.88 9.33 17.70
C ASP A 106 6.44 10.49 16.79
N LEU A 107 6.06 10.18 15.56
CA LEU A 107 5.53 11.13 14.59
C LEU A 107 4.00 11.35 14.70
N GLY A 108 3.32 10.70 15.64
CA GLY A 108 1.85 10.81 15.79
C GLY A 108 1.05 10.12 14.68
N ILE A 109 1.68 9.19 13.94
CA ILE A 109 1.04 8.44 12.85
C ILE A 109 0.53 7.11 13.40
N GLU A 110 -0.75 6.81 13.19
CA GLU A 110 -1.31 5.49 13.42
C GLU A 110 -0.78 4.52 12.36
N CYS A 111 -0.17 3.41 12.78
CA CYS A 111 0.30 2.37 11.87
C CYS A 111 -0.62 1.15 11.94
N ILE A 112 -1.12 0.72 10.78
CA ILE A 112 -1.88 -0.51 10.59
C ILE A 112 -1.06 -1.47 9.74
N THR A 113 -0.88 -2.70 10.24
CA THR A 113 -0.13 -3.74 9.51
C THR A 113 -0.59 -5.14 9.87
N ARG A 114 -0.16 -6.14 9.12
CA ARG A 114 -0.33 -7.55 9.47
C ARG A 114 0.73 -7.96 10.48
N LEU A 115 0.30 -8.65 11.54
CA LEU A 115 1.23 -9.30 12.45
C LEU A 115 1.92 -10.48 11.75
N ARG A 116 3.18 -10.66 12.06
CA ARG A 116 3.94 -11.84 11.62
C ARG A 116 3.42 -13.09 12.31
N ASP A 117 3.64 -14.26 11.73
CA ASP A 117 3.14 -15.52 12.29
C ASP A 117 3.83 -15.90 13.59
N ASP A 118 5.06 -15.44 13.79
CA ASP A 118 5.88 -15.60 15.00
C ASP A 118 5.65 -14.49 16.05
N ALA A 119 4.63 -13.65 15.90
CA ALA A 119 4.38 -12.52 16.81
C ALA A 119 4.20 -12.98 18.25
N ASN A 120 5.06 -12.49 19.15
CA ASN A 120 5.03 -12.78 20.58
C ASN A 120 4.20 -11.72 21.31
N LEU A 121 2.96 -12.04 21.60
CA LEU A 121 2.02 -11.15 22.29
C LEU A 121 1.70 -11.66 23.69
N ARG A 122 1.40 -10.73 24.60
CA ARG A 122 0.91 -11.00 25.95
C ARG A 122 -0.33 -10.18 26.24
N TYR A 123 -1.29 -10.79 26.93
CA TYR A 123 -2.43 -10.06 27.48
C TYR A 123 -1.95 -9.02 28.50
N LYS A 124 -2.73 -7.95 28.70
CA LYS A 124 -2.52 -7.07 29.86
C LYS A 124 -2.79 -7.82 31.16
N TYR A 125 -2.01 -7.49 32.19
CA TYR A 125 -2.24 -8.05 33.51
C TYR A 125 -3.38 -7.28 34.19
N ASN A 126 -4.46 -7.99 34.49
CA ASN A 126 -5.64 -7.43 35.17
C ASN A 126 -5.81 -7.98 36.60
N GLY A 127 -4.77 -8.64 37.14
CA GLY A 127 -4.83 -9.21 38.50
C GLY A 127 -4.47 -8.17 39.57
N PRO A 128 -4.54 -8.57 40.85
CA PRO A 128 -4.25 -7.67 41.98
C PRO A 128 -2.83 -7.12 41.91
N THR A 129 -2.69 -5.83 42.24
CA THR A 129 -1.38 -5.19 42.33
C THR A 129 -0.57 -5.82 43.49
N LYS A 130 0.63 -6.28 43.20
CA LYS A 130 1.52 -6.84 44.23
C LYS A 130 1.82 -5.74 45.27
N THR A 131 1.45 -6.03 46.52
CA THR A 131 1.83 -5.25 47.69
C THR A 131 3.17 -5.77 48.23
N GLY A 132 4.24 -4.96 48.13
CA GLY A 132 5.58 -5.32 48.65
C GLY A 132 6.69 -5.05 47.65
N LYS A 133 7.96 -5.34 48.06
CA LYS A 133 9.16 -5.11 47.24
C LYS A 133 9.17 -5.99 46.00
N GLY A 134 9.61 -5.41 44.87
CA GLY A 134 9.83 -6.09 43.59
C GLY A 134 9.06 -5.44 42.43
N ARG A 135 9.43 -5.83 41.19
CA ARG A 135 8.83 -5.27 39.95
C ARG A 135 7.35 -5.70 39.85
N ARG A 136 6.49 -4.73 39.57
CA ARG A 136 5.06 -5.00 39.30
C ARG A 136 4.90 -5.89 38.06
N LYS A 137 3.96 -6.83 38.12
CA LYS A 137 3.59 -7.66 36.95
C LYS A 137 2.80 -6.79 35.97
N LEU A 138 3.39 -6.52 34.81
CA LEU A 138 2.79 -5.68 33.78
C LEU A 138 1.99 -6.50 32.75
N TYR A 139 2.36 -7.76 32.56
CA TYR A 139 1.84 -8.61 31.50
C TYR A 139 1.24 -9.88 32.07
N GLY A 140 0.14 -10.33 31.45
CA GLY A 140 -0.50 -11.60 31.70
C GLY A 140 0.14 -12.75 30.91
N GLU A 141 -0.68 -13.72 30.58
CA GLU A 141 -0.29 -14.88 29.79
C GLU A 141 0.03 -14.54 28.35
N LYS A 142 0.78 -15.42 27.69
CA LYS A 142 1.06 -15.34 26.25
C LYS A 142 -0.23 -15.57 25.45
N VAL A 143 -0.40 -14.82 24.36
CA VAL A 143 -1.47 -15.05 23.39
C VAL A 143 -1.05 -16.18 22.46
N TYR A 144 -1.82 -17.25 22.41
CA TYR A 144 -1.62 -18.37 21.50
C TYR A 144 -2.73 -18.34 20.44
N PHE A 145 -2.36 -18.11 19.18
CA PHE A 145 -3.31 -17.99 18.08
C PHE A 145 -3.81 -19.34 17.54
N ASP A 146 -3.09 -20.41 17.76
CA ASP A 146 -3.48 -21.79 17.46
C ASP A 146 -4.58 -22.32 18.38
N ARG A 147 -4.64 -21.81 19.62
CA ARG A 147 -5.62 -22.14 20.64
C ARG A 147 -6.14 -20.87 21.33
N LEU A 148 -6.69 -19.97 20.54
CA LEU A 148 -7.13 -18.66 21.01
C LEU A 148 -8.19 -18.75 22.11
N ASP A 149 -7.93 -18.15 23.27
CA ASP A 149 -8.95 -17.96 24.30
C ASP A 149 -9.91 -16.84 23.90
N LYS A 150 -11.02 -17.21 23.23
CA LYS A 150 -12.01 -16.26 22.71
C LYS A 150 -12.70 -15.44 23.81
N ARG A 151 -12.63 -15.85 25.09
CA ARG A 151 -13.18 -15.07 26.23
C ARG A 151 -12.37 -13.77 26.48
N LYS A 152 -11.11 -13.76 26.07
CA LYS A 152 -10.21 -12.60 26.18
C LYS A 152 -10.24 -11.70 24.95
N PHE A 153 -11.04 -12.06 23.94
CA PHE A 153 -11.24 -11.29 22.71
C PHE A 153 -12.71 -10.92 22.57
N ASN A 154 -12.97 -9.69 22.18
CA ASN A 154 -14.32 -9.21 21.87
C ASN A 154 -14.66 -9.53 20.42
N LEU A 155 -15.77 -10.22 20.14
CA LEU A 155 -16.31 -10.38 18.80
C LEU A 155 -16.94 -9.05 18.39
N VAL A 156 -16.36 -8.37 17.38
CA VAL A 156 -16.80 -7.05 16.92
C VAL A 156 -17.48 -7.09 15.55
N HIS A 157 -17.29 -8.15 14.78
CA HIS A 157 -17.97 -8.34 13.50
C HIS A 157 -18.17 -9.82 13.20
N LYS A 158 -19.35 -10.16 12.62
CA LYS A 158 -19.67 -11.50 12.14
C LYS A 158 -20.61 -11.40 10.94
N ASN A 159 -20.22 -12.03 9.86
CA ASN A 159 -21.07 -12.24 8.68
C ASN A 159 -20.84 -13.67 8.12
N SER A 160 -21.38 -13.97 6.93
CA SER A 160 -21.20 -15.26 6.25
C SER A 160 -19.76 -15.56 5.84
N GLU A 161 -18.91 -14.54 5.66
CA GLU A 161 -17.56 -14.67 5.13
C GLU A 161 -16.49 -14.63 6.21
N MET A 162 -16.72 -13.91 7.32
CA MET A 162 -15.70 -13.72 8.35
C MET A 162 -16.26 -13.41 9.73
N LYS A 163 -15.42 -13.70 10.74
CA LYS A 163 -15.57 -13.24 12.12
C LYS A 163 -14.33 -12.46 12.52
N ILE A 164 -14.52 -11.30 13.17
CA ILE A 164 -13.43 -10.45 13.63
C ILE A 164 -13.49 -10.35 15.16
N TYR A 165 -12.40 -10.73 15.80
CA TYR A 165 -12.21 -10.63 17.24
C TYR A 165 -11.12 -9.64 17.55
N THR A 166 -11.29 -8.81 18.57
CA THR A 166 -10.30 -7.82 18.97
C THR A 166 -9.91 -7.92 20.43
N CYS A 167 -8.67 -7.60 20.71
CA CYS A 167 -8.18 -7.34 22.05
C CYS A 167 -7.07 -6.29 22.04
N ILE A 168 -6.75 -5.76 23.22
CA ILE A 168 -5.49 -5.00 23.41
C ILE A 168 -4.48 -5.98 24.00
N ALA A 169 -3.33 -6.10 23.36
CA ALA A 169 -2.23 -6.94 23.80
C ALA A 169 -0.90 -6.19 23.75
N ASN A 170 0.04 -6.56 24.61
CA ASN A 170 1.40 -6.07 24.53
C ASN A 170 2.21 -6.93 23.57
N SER A 171 2.89 -6.27 22.64
CA SER A 171 3.86 -6.92 21.75
C SER A 171 5.27 -6.81 22.34
N ILE A 172 5.84 -7.94 22.68
CA ILE A 172 7.20 -8.00 23.25
C ILE A 172 8.24 -7.50 22.23
N SER A 173 8.09 -7.88 20.97
CA SER A 173 9.00 -7.47 19.89
C SER A 173 8.87 -5.99 19.52
N LEU A 174 7.67 -5.43 19.57
CA LEU A 174 7.40 -4.03 19.27
C LEU A 174 7.54 -3.11 20.49
N LYS A 175 7.69 -3.69 21.70
CA LYS A 175 7.82 -2.98 22.97
C LYS A 175 6.66 -2.01 23.27
N CYS A 176 5.48 -2.27 22.77
CA CYS A 176 4.30 -1.42 22.97
C CYS A 176 3.01 -2.24 23.00
N ASP A 177 1.97 -1.62 23.54
CA ASP A 177 0.60 -2.12 23.43
C ASP A 177 0.07 -1.85 22.02
N ILE A 178 -0.72 -2.77 21.50
CA ILE A 178 -1.35 -2.72 20.19
C ILE A 178 -2.80 -3.20 20.26
N ARG A 179 -3.66 -2.66 19.40
CA ARG A 179 -4.97 -3.24 19.12
C ARG A 179 -4.77 -4.38 18.12
N VAL A 180 -5.18 -5.57 18.48
CA VAL A 180 -5.12 -6.76 17.63
C VAL A 180 -6.50 -7.03 17.05
N ALA A 181 -6.56 -7.28 15.73
CA ALA A 181 -7.74 -7.82 15.05
C ALA A 181 -7.39 -9.22 14.51
N TYR A 182 -7.99 -10.23 15.13
CA TYR A 182 -7.90 -11.62 14.71
C TYR A 182 -9.11 -11.96 13.85
N VAL A 183 -8.86 -12.41 12.63
CA VAL A 183 -9.88 -12.66 11.62
C VAL A 183 -9.94 -14.15 11.30
N GLU A 184 -11.11 -14.75 11.43
CA GLU A 184 -11.45 -16.07 10.91
C GLU A 184 -12.23 -15.88 9.61
N PHE A 185 -11.65 -16.25 8.47
CA PHE A 185 -12.35 -16.32 7.18
C PHE A 185 -13.07 -17.65 7.09
N LEU A 186 -14.33 -17.62 6.67
CA LEU A 186 -15.21 -18.78 6.61
C LEU A 186 -15.36 -19.28 5.18
N ASP A 187 -15.56 -20.59 5.04
CA ASP A 187 -16.02 -21.21 3.81
C ASP A 187 -17.57 -21.13 3.68
N ALA A 188 -18.11 -21.57 2.56
CA ALA A 188 -19.55 -21.59 2.31
C ALA A 188 -20.35 -22.44 3.32
N LYS A 189 -19.69 -23.33 4.08
CA LYS A 189 -20.29 -24.17 5.13
C LYS A 189 -20.15 -23.55 6.52
N GLY A 190 -19.51 -22.38 6.63
CA GLY A 190 -19.27 -21.69 7.89
C GLY A 190 -18.07 -22.19 8.70
N ASN A 191 -17.25 -23.10 8.13
CA ASN A 191 -16.01 -23.56 8.77
C ASN A 191 -14.87 -22.55 8.55
N ILE A 192 -13.89 -22.55 9.44
CA ILE A 192 -12.73 -21.68 9.34
C ILE A 192 -11.82 -22.19 8.20
N LYS A 193 -11.74 -21.40 7.12
CA LYS A 193 -10.86 -21.67 5.97
C LYS A 193 -9.43 -21.13 6.19
N LEU A 194 -9.33 -19.97 6.82
CA LEU A 194 -8.06 -19.23 6.98
C LEU A 194 -8.18 -18.28 8.16
N THR A 195 -7.08 -18.06 8.86
CA THR A 195 -6.99 -17.02 9.89
C THR A 195 -5.92 -15.99 9.52
N LYS A 196 -6.18 -14.73 9.86
CA LYS A 196 -5.18 -13.64 9.72
C LYS A 196 -5.19 -12.76 10.97
N LYS A 197 -4.05 -12.13 11.22
CA LYS A 197 -3.81 -11.28 12.40
C LYS A 197 -3.35 -9.92 11.94
N PHE A 198 -4.09 -8.89 12.29
CA PHE A 198 -3.76 -7.50 12.00
C PHE A 198 -3.59 -6.72 13.29
N MET A 199 -2.91 -5.59 13.21
CA MET A 199 -2.76 -4.70 14.34
C MET A 199 -2.90 -3.23 13.95
N SER A 200 -3.26 -2.42 14.94
CA SER A 200 -3.11 -0.95 14.91
C SER A 200 -2.33 -0.49 16.13
N THR A 201 -1.53 0.57 15.97
CA THR A 201 -0.90 1.29 17.07
C THR A 201 -1.90 2.16 17.85
N ASN A 202 -3.05 2.49 17.25
CA ASN A 202 -4.17 3.12 17.93
C ASN A 202 -5.00 2.07 18.66
N LEU A 203 -5.02 2.14 20.00
CA LEU A 203 -5.70 1.16 20.85
C LEU A 203 -7.22 1.23 20.76
N ASP A 204 -7.77 2.35 20.34
CA ASP A 204 -9.22 2.61 20.23
C ASP A 204 -9.77 2.33 18.82
N ARG A 205 -8.88 1.99 17.85
CA ARG A 205 -9.30 1.68 16.48
C ARG A 205 -10.24 0.48 16.45
N ASP A 206 -11.36 0.63 15.77
CA ASP A 206 -12.31 -0.46 15.53
C ASP A 206 -11.70 -1.59 14.70
N GLY A 207 -12.01 -2.84 15.09
CA GLY A 207 -11.44 -4.03 14.46
C GLY A 207 -11.83 -4.22 12.99
N LEU A 208 -13.05 -3.85 12.62
CA LEU A 208 -13.51 -3.91 11.24
C LEU A 208 -12.74 -2.91 10.38
N SER A 209 -12.55 -1.68 10.86
CA SER A 209 -11.76 -0.64 10.19
C SER A 209 -10.30 -1.06 10.00
N ILE A 210 -9.67 -1.72 10.97
CA ILE A 210 -8.31 -2.26 10.81
C ILE A 210 -8.24 -3.20 9.61
N VAL A 211 -9.19 -4.12 9.52
CA VAL A 211 -9.25 -5.11 8.43
C VAL A 211 -9.52 -4.45 7.08
N GLN A 212 -10.48 -3.52 7.02
CA GLN A 212 -10.83 -2.77 5.82
C GLN A 212 -9.63 -1.97 5.29
N TYR A 213 -8.95 -1.22 6.16
CA TYR A 213 -7.78 -0.42 5.78
C TYR A 213 -6.64 -1.30 5.30
N TYR A 214 -6.36 -2.41 5.99
CA TYR A 214 -5.32 -3.32 5.53
C TYR A 214 -5.64 -3.97 4.18
N ARG A 215 -6.90 -4.36 3.95
CA ARG A 215 -7.33 -4.90 2.64
C ARG A 215 -7.20 -3.85 1.54
N ALA A 216 -7.55 -2.61 1.82
CA ALA A 216 -7.44 -1.51 0.86
C ALA A 216 -5.98 -1.24 0.42
N ARG A 217 -4.96 -1.62 1.24
CA ARG A 217 -3.54 -1.54 0.86
C ARG A 217 -3.25 -2.18 -0.50
N TYR A 218 -3.98 -3.24 -0.85
CA TYR A 218 -3.79 -3.94 -2.13
C TYR A 218 -3.94 -3.03 -3.35
N GLN A 219 -4.62 -1.89 -3.21
CA GLN A 219 -4.74 -0.89 -4.28
C GLN A 219 -3.39 -0.28 -4.69
N MET A 220 -2.37 -0.32 -3.82
CA MET A 220 -1.03 0.13 -4.17
C MET A 220 -0.36 -0.80 -5.18
N GLU A 221 -0.64 -2.10 -5.11
CA GLU A 221 -0.12 -3.08 -6.07
C GLU A 221 -0.65 -2.78 -7.48
N PHE A 222 -1.91 -2.32 -7.59
CA PHE A 222 -2.47 -1.86 -8.86
C PHE A 222 -1.81 -0.59 -9.38
N VAL A 223 -1.47 0.38 -8.52
CA VAL A 223 -0.72 1.58 -8.95
C VAL A 223 0.62 1.18 -9.58
N PHE A 224 1.38 0.29 -8.96
CA PHE A 224 2.63 -0.20 -9.52
C PHE A 224 2.44 -1.00 -10.80
N ARG A 225 1.48 -1.93 -10.82
CA ARG A 225 1.15 -2.73 -12.00
C ARG A 225 0.82 -1.83 -13.19
N ASP A 226 -0.07 -0.88 -12.99
CA ASP A 226 -0.52 0.03 -14.04
C ASP A 226 0.61 0.94 -14.52
N ALA A 227 1.47 1.42 -13.61
CA ALA A 227 2.62 2.22 -13.97
C ALA A 227 3.67 1.41 -14.76
N LYS A 228 3.93 0.16 -14.39
CA LYS A 228 4.84 -0.73 -15.14
C LYS A 228 4.30 -1.06 -16.53
N GLN A 229 3.02 -1.36 -16.64
CA GLN A 229 2.41 -1.81 -17.91
C GLN A 229 2.09 -0.65 -18.86
N TYR A 230 1.63 0.48 -18.36
CA TYR A 230 1.01 1.51 -19.21
C TYR A 230 1.73 2.85 -19.24
N THR A 231 2.49 3.22 -18.21
CA THR A 231 3.15 4.54 -18.14
C THR A 231 4.69 4.46 -18.12
N GLY A 232 5.25 3.29 -18.38
CA GLY A 232 6.68 3.09 -18.63
C GLY A 232 7.57 3.17 -17.40
N LEU A 233 7.10 2.81 -16.21
CA LEU A 233 7.87 2.87 -14.95
C LEU A 233 9.22 2.15 -15.05
N GLU A 234 9.33 1.05 -15.81
CA GLU A 234 10.55 0.27 -15.99
C GLU A 234 11.35 0.66 -17.26
N HIS A 235 10.91 1.65 -18.04
CA HIS A 235 11.52 2.01 -19.31
C HIS A 235 12.55 3.15 -19.22
N CYS A 236 12.90 3.59 -18.01
CA CYS A 236 13.86 4.67 -17.82
C CYS A 236 15.25 4.30 -18.30
N GLN A 237 15.84 5.14 -19.17
CA GLN A 237 17.23 4.99 -19.64
C GLN A 237 18.22 5.81 -18.82
N ALA A 238 17.77 6.71 -17.95
CA ALA A 238 18.63 7.52 -17.11
C ALA A 238 19.47 6.69 -16.13
N ARG A 239 20.60 7.26 -15.71
CA ARG A 239 21.52 6.67 -14.73
C ARG A 239 21.74 7.57 -13.51
N ASP A 240 21.36 8.83 -13.64
CA ASP A 240 21.47 9.87 -12.64
C ASP A 240 20.32 9.81 -11.63
N GLU A 241 20.58 10.12 -10.36
CA GLU A 241 19.61 10.03 -9.27
C GLU A 241 18.38 10.91 -9.50
N GLU A 242 18.60 12.16 -9.87
CA GLU A 242 17.51 13.13 -10.04
C GLU A 242 16.60 12.74 -11.22
N LYS A 243 17.21 12.32 -12.34
CA LYS A 243 16.47 11.88 -13.53
C LYS A 243 15.69 10.59 -13.27
N LEU A 244 16.26 9.65 -12.48
CA LEU A 244 15.57 8.44 -12.08
C LEU A 244 14.37 8.79 -11.19
N ASN A 245 14.56 9.60 -10.16
CA ASN A 245 13.49 10.03 -9.27
C ASN A 245 12.39 10.80 -10.01
N TYR A 246 12.76 11.69 -10.92
CA TYR A 246 11.81 12.38 -11.78
C TYR A 246 10.98 11.38 -12.61
N HIS A 247 11.63 10.44 -13.30
CA HIS A 247 10.97 9.45 -14.13
C HIS A 247 9.97 8.59 -13.33
N PHE A 248 10.37 8.10 -12.16
CA PHE A 248 9.51 7.28 -11.33
C PHE A 248 8.25 8.04 -10.88
N ASN A 249 8.43 9.26 -10.40
CA ASN A 249 7.30 10.08 -9.98
C ASN A 249 6.41 10.50 -11.16
N ALA A 250 6.97 10.85 -12.30
CA ALA A 250 6.23 11.19 -13.52
C ALA A 250 5.39 10.00 -14.01
N SER A 251 5.98 8.80 -14.07
CA SER A 251 5.29 7.58 -14.46
C SER A 251 4.12 7.25 -13.54
N LEU A 252 4.33 7.28 -12.22
CA LEU A 252 3.28 7.02 -11.23
C LEU A 252 2.21 8.12 -11.22
N THR A 253 2.60 9.39 -11.38
CA THR A 253 1.65 10.52 -11.52
C THR A 253 0.79 10.40 -12.77
N SER A 254 1.32 9.85 -13.86
CA SER A 254 0.53 9.61 -15.09
C SER A 254 -0.64 8.66 -14.84
N VAL A 255 -0.50 7.68 -13.94
CA VAL A 255 -1.62 6.83 -13.50
C VAL A 255 -2.68 7.65 -12.77
N ASN A 256 -2.28 8.62 -11.92
CA ASN A 256 -3.23 9.53 -11.26
C ASN A 256 -3.99 10.39 -12.27
N ILE A 257 -3.28 10.93 -13.25
CA ILE A 257 -3.89 11.75 -14.31
C ILE A 257 -4.93 10.92 -15.10
N ALA A 258 -4.58 9.70 -15.47
CA ALA A 258 -5.50 8.79 -16.15
C ALA A 258 -6.76 8.52 -15.31
N LYS A 259 -6.60 8.23 -14.01
CA LYS A 259 -7.72 8.08 -13.08
C LYS A 259 -8.57 9.35 -12.96
N GLY A 260 -7.93 10.53 -12.96
CA GLY A 260 -8.61 11.83 -12.95
C GLY A 260 -9.44 12.06 -14.23
N ILE A 261 -8.90 11.70 -15.39
CA ILE A 261 -9.61 11.76 -16.68
C ILE A 261 -10.84 10.87 -16.66
N ALA A 262 -10.71 9.61 -16.19
CA ALA A 262 -11.84 8.68 -16.10
C ALA A 262 -12.95 9.18 -15.17
N ARG A 263 -12.62 9.93 -14.13
CA ARG A 263 -13.58 10.50 -13.18
C ARG A 263 -14.20 11.81 -13.62
N LYS A 264 -13.72 12.39 -14.73
CA LYS A 264 -14.27 13.65 -15.23
C LYS A 264 -15.74 13.47 -15.65
N GLY A 265 -16.64 14.20 -14.99
CA GLY A 265 -18.07 14.14 -15.24
C GLY A 265 -18.83 13.04 -14.47
N VAL A 266 -18.13 12.23 -13.70
CA VAL A 266 -18.74 11.20 -12.83
C VAL A 266 -19.10 11.84 -11.46
N LYS A 267 -20.24 11.47 -10.89
CA LYS A 267 -20.65 11.95 -9.57
C LYS A 267 -19.67 11.47 -8.49
N LYS A 268 -19.49 12.27 -7.42
CA LYS A 268 -18.49 12.03 -6.38
C LYS A 268 -18.58 10.65 -5.71
N ASP A 269 -19.79 10.15 -5.52
CA ASP A 269 -20.05 8.88 -4.81
C ASP A 269 -20.34 7.71 -5.76
N GLU A 270 -20.21 7.91 -7.06
CA GLU A 270 -20.44 6.88 -8.07
C GLU A 270 -19.19 6.01 -8.22
N GLU A 271 -19.35 4.70 -8.07
CA GLU A 271 -18.30 3.72 -8.33
C GLU A 271 -18.11 3.54 -9.83
N ILE A 272 -16.86 3.65 -10.27
CA ILE A 272 -16.49 3.40 -11.67
C ILE A 272 -15.33 2.42 -11.75
N ASN A 273 -15.40 1.52 -12.71
CA ASN A 273 -14.27 0.70 -13.10
C ASN A 273 -13.31 1.53 -13.96
N ILE A 274 -12.08 1.74 -13.49
CA ILE A 274 -11.06 2.51 -14.20
C ILE A 274 -10.09 1.55 -14.88
N SER A 275 -10.14 1.49 -16.21
CA SER A 275 -9.16 0.78 -17.04
C SER A 275 -8.11 1.75 -17.54
N ILE A 276 -6.90 1.69 -17.00
CA ILE A 276 -5.78 2.53 -17.46
C ILE A 276 -5.41 2.19 -18.92
N SER A 277 -5.55 0.93 -19.32
CA SER A 277 -5.36 0.49 -20.69
C SER A 277 -6.27 1.24 -21.66
N ASP A 278 -7.59 1.27 -21.36
CA ASP A 278 -8.57 1.88 -22.25
C ASP A 278 -8.41 3.41 -22.32
N ILE A 279 -8.04 4.04 -21.21
CA ILE A 279 -7.72 5.47 -21.18
C ILE A 279 -6.50 5.77 -22.06
N LYS A 280 -5.46 4.96 -21.97
CA LYS A 280 -4.27 5.09 -22.82
C LYS A 280 -4.62 4.96 -24.29
N ILE A 281 -5.43 3.98 -24.65
CA ILE A 281 -5.90 3.77 -26.04
C ILE A 281 -6.69 4.99 -26.50
N GLU A 282 -7.66 5.45 -25.71
CA GLU A 282 -8.46 6.63 -26.03
C GLU A 282 -7.61 7.88 -26.28
N LEU A 283 -6.67 8.16 -25.37
CA LEU A 283 -5.79 9.33 -25.49
C LEU A 283 -4.89 9.23 -26.72
N SER A 284 -4.38 8.04 -27.05
CA SER A 284 -3.60 7.81 -28.27
C SER A 284 -4.43 7.99 -29.52
N ASN A 285 -5.64 7.43 -29.56
CA ASN A 285 -6.55 7.61 -30.69
C ASN A 285 -6.95 9.08 -30.87
N ARG A 286 -7.25 9.77 -29.77
CA ARG A 286 -7.58 11.20 -29.79
C ARG A 286 -6.44 12.02 -30.38
N LEU A 287 -5.22 11.82 -29.94
CA LEU A 287 -4.06 12.53 -30.47
C LEU A 287 -3.91 12.33 -31.98
N LEU A 288 -4.02 11.10 -32.47
CA LEU A 288 -3.93 10.79 -33.90
C LEU A 288 -5.07 11.41 -34.70
N LEU A 289 -6.31 11.33 -34.19
CA LEU A 289 -7.48 11.92 -34.83
C LEU A 289 -7.37 13.44 -34.89
N ASP A 290 -6.96 14.09 -33.80
CA ASP A 290 -6.80 15.55 -33.75
C ASP A 290 -5.73 16.04 -34.72
N LEU A 291 -4.59 15.32 -34.84
CA LEU A 291 -3.57 15.61 -35.83
C LEU A 291 -4.09 15.43 -37.26
N PHE A 292 -4.80 14.35 -37.54
CA PHE A 292 -5.37 14.09 -38.87
C PHE A 292 -6.40 15.16 -39.25
N ILE A 293 -7.34 15.45 -38.37
CA ILE A 293 -8.40 16.42 -38.53
C ILE A 293 -7.83 17.83 -38.82
N SER A 294 -6.80 18.25 -38.03
CA SER A 294 -6.16 19.52 -38.16
C SER A 294 -5.47 19.67 -39.51
N ASN A 295 -4.80 18.63 -40.02
CA ASN A 295 -4.09 18.66 -41.29
C ASN A 295 -5.02 18.67 -42.51
N TYR A 296 -6.21 18.08 -42.39
CA TYR A 296 -7.16 17.96 -43.51
C TYR A 296 -8.35 18.93 -43.42
N GLY A 297 -8.39 19.80 -42.41
CA GLY A 297 -9.46 20.79 -42.25
C GLY A 297 -10.86 20.13 -42.03
N ILE A 298 -10.90 18.94 -41.40
CA ILE A 298 -12.15 18.21 -41.12
C ILE A 298 -12.75 18.76 -39.84
N ASP A 299 -14.01 19.18 -39.88
CA ASP A 299 -14.75 19.55 -38.65
C ASP A 299 -15.32 18.29 -37.97
N PRO A 300 -14.85 17.90 -36.78
CA PRO A 300 -15.33 16.73 -36.06
C PRO A 300 -16.76 16.92 -35.50
N ASN A 301 -17.23 18.16 -35.39
CA ASN A 301 -18.54 18.47 -34.81
C ASN A 301 -19.70 18.30 -35.81
N LEU A 302 -19.41 18.20 -37.11
CA LEU A 302 -20.41 17.92 -38.10
C LEU A 302 -21.08 16.56 -37.82
N GLN A 303 -22.40 16.49 -37.88
CA GLN A 303 -23.19 15.32 -37.53
C GLN A 303 -22.70 14.03 -38.24
N LYS A 304 -22.33 14.13 -39.53
CA LYS A 304 -21.78 13.01 -40.31
C LYS A 304 -20.44 12.50 -39.81
N ASN A 305 -19.59 13.39 -39.25
CA ASN A 305 -18.25 13.06 -38.80
C ASN A 305 -18.26 12.56 -37.33
N ARG A 306 -19.20 13.08 -36.52
CA ARG A 306 -19.25 12.83 -35.07
C ARG A 306 -19.36 11.35 -34.71
N LYS A 307 -20.17 10.59 -35.48
CA LYS A 307 -20.32 9.14 -35.25
C LYS A 307 -18.99 8.41 -35.48
N ILE A 308 -18.37 8.67 -36.65
CA ILE A 308 -17.11 8.03 -37.04
C ILE A 308 -15.99 8.44 -36.08
N TYR A 309 -15.93 9.71 -35.68
CA TYR A 309 -14.95 10.20 -34.70
C TYR A 309 -15.05 9.43 -33.39
N ASN A 310 -16.28 9.23 -32.85
CA ASN A 310 -16.49 8.51 -31.60
C ASN A 310 -16.17 7.00 -31.73
N GLU A 311 -16.45 6.39 -32.86
CA GLU A 311 -16.09 4.99 -33.14
C GLU A 311 -14.57 4.82 -33.16
N LEU A 312 -13.86 5.70 -33.88
CA LEU A 312 -12.39 5.67 -33.95
C LEU A 312 -11.73 6.01 -32.61
N LEU A 313 -12.31 6.93 -31.84
CA LEU A 313 -11.81 7.28 -30.50
C LEU A 313 -11.81 6.06 -29.55
N ASN A 314 -12.81 5.18 -29.70
CA ASN A 314 -12.96 3.99 -28.87
C ASN A 314 -12.38 2.72 -29.51
N PHE A 315 -11.76 2.83 -30.67
CA PHE A 315 -11.20 1.67 -31.37
C PHE A 315 -10.08 1.02 -30.56
N GLY A 316 -10.16 -0.29 -30.37
CA GLY A 316 -9.19 -1.09 -29.63
C GLY A 316 -9.34 -1.09 -28.10
N LYS A 317 -10.36 -0.41 -27.54
CA LYS A 317 -10.70 -0.59 -26.13
C LYS A 317 -11.25 -1.98 -25.89
N ASN A 318 -11.07 -2.49 -24.67
CA ASN A 318 -11.71 -3.73 -24.27
C ASN A 318 -13.24 -3.52 -24.26
N ALA A 319 -13.98 -4.46 -24.83
CA ALA A 319 -15.43 -4.45 -24.71
C ALA A 319 -15.81 -4.55 -23.22
N ALA A 320 -16.62 -3.59 -22.75
CA ALA A 320 -17.10 -3.55 -21.37
C ALA A 320 -18.11 -4.69 -21.15
#